data_e1cefe9b0dba7f19b243e0ffad772274
#
_entry.id   e1cefe9b0dba7f19b243e0ffad772274
#
_cell.length_a   1.000
_cell.length_b   1.000
_cell.length_c   1.000
_cell.angle_alpha   90.00
_cell.angle_beta   90.00
_cell.angle_gamma   90.00
#
_symmetry.space_group_name_H-M   'P 1'
#
loop_
_entity.id
_entity.type
_entity.pdbx_description
1 polymer ?
#
loop_
_entity_poly.entity_id
_entity_poly.type
_entity_poly.pdbx_seq_one_letter_code
_entity_poly.pdbx_strand_id
1 'polypeptide(L)'
;MSNVFKIKFLYLILFKTIFSVKLDSNKVNEVLLAQHNKYRKMHNAPDLVLDNELIKLALDYAAALAYKSDAYSTYPSGTKNKNRERLGENIFSCISVLKNKPCYDITSTKPVDEWYKEINNYNFEQPGFTIDSSHFTQIVWKETTKVGCGAALKDDDEKTYKVVCYYYKAGNILNPEKFKANVIEHSYKQRIIMNYFSLVLILFYLF
;
A
#
# COMPACT_ATOMS: atom_id res chain seq x y z
N MET A 1 -12.67 -34.35 -32.24
CA MET A 1 -11.57 -33.69 -31.52
C MET A 1 -11.30 -34.46 -30.24
N SER A 2 -10.15 -35.10 -30.14
CA SER A 2 -9.86 -36.07 -29.09
C SER A 2 -9.72 -35.41 -27.71
N ASN A 3 -10.12 -36.13 -26.66
CA ASN A 3 -10.02 -35.68 -25.25
C ASN A 3 -8.59 -35.23 -24.88
N VAL A 4 -7.58 -35.72 -25.55
CA VAL A 4 -6.15 -35.31 -25.37
C VAL A 4 -5.91 -33.84 -25.77
N PHE A 5 -6.64 -33.33 -26.79
CA PHE A 5 -6.52 -31.93 -27.19
C PHE A 5 -7.19 -30.97 -26.18
N LYS A 6 -8.32 -31.41 -25.59
CA LYS A 6 -8.98 -30.62 -24.53
C LYS A 6 -8.16 -30.57 -23.25
N ILE A 7 -7.51 -31.67 -22.88
CA ILE A 7 -6.65 -31.76 -21.70
C ILE A 7 -5.37 -30.90 -21.88
N LYS A 8 -4.71 -30.96 -23.07
CA LYS A 8 -3.57 -30.09 -23.37
C LYS A 8 -3.95 -28.60 -23.39
N PHE A 9 -5.12 -28.27 -23.90
CA PHE A 9 -5.62 -26.89 -23.93
C PHE A 9 -5.96 -26.40 -22.52
N LEU A 10 -6.55 -27.24 -21.67
CA LEU A 10 -6.80 -26.94 -20.27
C LEU A 10 -5.49 -26.78 -19.47
N TYR A 11 -4.47 -27.64 -19.73
CA TYR A 11 -3.15 -27.52 -19.15
C TYR A 11 -2.43 -26.25 -19.59
N LEU A 12 -2.57 -25.83 -20.86
CA LEU A 12 -1.98 -24.59 -21.38
C LEU A 12 -2.64 -23.35 -20.77
N ILE A 13 -3.96 -23.40 -20.54
CA ILE A 13 -4.69 -22.31 -19.87
C ILE A 13 -4.33 -22.26 -18.39
N LEU A 14 -4.26 -23.40 -17.70
CA LEU A 14 -3.79 -23.47 -16.30
C LEU A 14 -2.33 -23.04 -16.17
N PHE A 15 -1.45 -23.38 -17.11
CA PHE A 15 -0.06 -22.93 -17.10
C PHE A 15 0.10 -21.45 -17.42
N LYS A 16 -0.72 -20.87 -18.30
CA LYS A 16 -0.73 -19.42 -18.57
C LYS A 16 -1.27 -18.61 -17.39
N THR A 17 -2.22 -19.14 -16.62
CA THR A 17 -2.72 -18.49 -15.40
C THR A 17 -1.74 -18.58 -14.22
N ILE A 18 -0.76 -19.49 -14.27
CA ILE A 18 0.29 -19.63 -13.24
C ILE A 18 1.52 -18.77 -13.57
N PHE A 19 1.69 -18.31 -14.80
CA PHE A 19 2.75 -17.37 -15.19
C PHE A 19 2.28 -15.91 -15.10
N SER A 20 1.50 -15.56 -14.09
CA SER A 20 1.54 -14.23 -13.50
C SER A 20 2.98 -14.05 -13.01
N VAL A 21 3.68 -13.05 -13.52
CA VAL A 21 5.03 -12.72 -13.09
C VAL A 21 5.07 -12.89 -11.58
N LYS A 22 5.80 -13.90 -11.10
CA LYS A 22 5.96 -14.16 -9.67
C LYS A 22 6.81 -13.02 -9.13
N LEU A 23 6.11 -11.93 -8.84
CA LEU A 23 6.68 -10.73 -8.29
C LEU A 23 7.41 -11.16 -7.02
N ASP A 24 8.67 -10.79 -6.88
CA ASP A 24 9.44 -11.09 -5.68
C ASP A 24 8.75 -10.42 -4.48
N SER A 25 7.86 -11.17 -3.84
CA SER A 25 7.07 -10.71 -2.71
C SER A 25 7.95 -10.20 -1.55
N ASN A 26 9.14 -10.77 -1.40
CA ASN A 26 10.08 -10.35 -0.36
C ASN A 26 10.59 -8.94 -0.67
N LYS A 27 11.03 -8.72 -1.91
CA LYS A 27 11.51 -7.40 -2.34
C LYS A 27 10.44 -6.31 -2.25
N VAL A 28 9.20 -6.62 -2.65
CA VAL A 28 8.06 -5.71 -2.49
C VAL A 28 7.88 -5.32 -1.03
N ASN A 29 7.85 -6.31 -0.14
CA ASN A 29 7.61 -6.06 1.28
C ASN A 29 8.77 -5.30 1.94
N GLU A 30 10.04 -5.58 1.58
CA GLU A 30 11.19 -4.82 2.07
C GLU A 30 11.08 -3.33 1.72
N VAL A 31 10.79 -3.02 0.44
CA VAL A 31 10.71 -1.64 -0.05
C VAL A 31 9.55 -0.89 0.59
N LEU A 32 8.36 -1.51 0.62
CA LEU A 32 7.17 -0.87 1.18
C LEU A 32 7.28 -0.70 2.70
N LEU A 33 7.83 -1.69 3.43
CA LEU A 33 8.09 -1.58 4.87
C LEU A 33 9.04 -0.43 5.17
N ALA A 34 10.16 -0.34 4.45
CA ALA A 34 11.14 0.72 4.65
C ALA A 34 10.51 2.11 4.47
N GLN A 35 9.66 2.28 3.45
CA GLN A 35 8.98 3.55 3.20
C GLN A 35 7.90 3.87 4.23
N HIS A 36 7.15 2.86 4.71
CA HIS A 36 6.24 3.05 5.85
C HIS A 36 6.99 3.56 7.07
N ASN A 37 8.08 2.88 7.45
CA ASN A 37 8.84 3.22 8.64
C ASN A 37 9.54 4.58 8.54
N LYS A 38 9.95 4.99 7.33
CA LYS A 38 10.43 6.35 7.08
C LYS A 38 9.37 7.39 7.44
N TYR A 39 8.14 7.23 6.96
CA TYR A 39 7.05 8.16 7.27
C TYR A 39 6.62 8.09 8.73
N ARG A 40 6.55 6.89 9.30
CA ARG A 40 6.18 6.71 10.72
C ARG A 40 7.15 7.41 11.67
N LYS A 41 8.45 7.39 11.41
CA LYS A 41 9.45 8.14 12.19
C LYS A 41 9.17 9.63 12.20
N MET A 42 8.70 10.20 11.10
CA MET A 42 8.34 11.62 11.03
C MET A 42 7.17 11.98 11.97
N HIS A 43 6.32 11.01 12.30
CA HIS A 43 5.13 11.15 13.15
C HIS A 43 5.30 10.53 14.54
N ASN A 44 6.53 10.23 14.98
CA ASN A 44 6.82 9.57 16.25
C ASN A 44 6.04 8.28 16.49
N ALA A 45 5.71 7.56 15.42
CA ALA A 45 5.10 6.24 15.47
C ALA A 45 6.19 5.15 15.46
N PRO A 46 6.06 4.08 16.26
CA PRO A 46 7.00 2.97 16.27
C PRO A 46 7.09 2.29 14.90
N ASP A 47 8.25 1.74 14.56
CA ASP A 47 8.46 0.99 13.33
C ASP A 47 7.50 -0.23 13.25
N LEU A 48 6.97 -0.48 12.06
CA LEU A 48 6.24 -1.70 11.75
C LEU A 48 7.22 -2.85 11.51
N VAL A 49 6.72 -4.07 11.74
CA VAL A 49 7.40 -5.31 11.33
C VAL A 49 6.55 -6.08 10.33
N LEU A 50 7.19 -6.90 9.49
CA LEU A 50 6.47 -7.76 8.54
C LEU A 50 5.75 -8.89 9.27
N ASP A 51 4.60 -9.27 8.71
CA ASP A 51 3.83 -10.43 9.18
C ASP A 51 3.44 -11.29 7.98
N ASN A 52 3.86 -12.57 7.99
CA ASN A 52 3.67 -13.50 6.87
C ASN A 52 2.19 -13.82 6.61
N GLU A 53 1.33 -13.81 7.64
CA GLU A 53 -0.12 -13.99 7.45
C GLU A 53 -0.70 -12.80 6.69
N LEU A 54 -0.32 -11.57 7.06
CA LEU A 54 -0.78 -10.36 6.38
C LEU A 54 -0.27 -10.31 4.94
N ILE A 55 0.98 -10.70 4.70
CA ILE A 55 1.56 -10.79 3.33
C ILE A 55 0.73 -11.74 2.47
N LYS A 56 0.42 -12.94 2.99
CA LYS A 56 -0.38 -13.92 2.25
C LYS A 56 -1.78 -13.39 1.93
N LEU A 57 -2.49 -12.84 2.92
CA LEU A 57 -3.81 -12.27 2.72
C LEU A 57 -3.79 -11.12 1.70
N ALA A 58 -2.78 -10.26 1.75
CA ALA A 58 -2.61 -9.14 0.84
C ALA A 58 -2.34 -9.59 -0.60
N LEU A 59 -1.51 -10.63 -0.80
CA LEU A 59 -1.25 -11.22 -2.11
C LEU A 59 -2.51 -11.84 -2.72
N ASP A 60 -3.25 -12.63 -1.93
CA ASP A 60 -4.49 -13.29 -2.37
C ASP A 60 -5.52 -12.23 -2.80
N TYR A 61 -5.65 -11.14 -2.04
CA TYR A 61 -6.62 -10.10 -2.36
C TYR A 61 -6.16 -9.20 -3.52
N ALA A 62 -4.88 -8.82 -3.59
CA ALA A 62 -4.34 -8.08 -4.73
C ALA A 62 -4.55 -8.83 -6.05
N ALA A 63 -4.31 -10.15 -6.06
CA ALA A 63 -4.58 -11.00 -7.21
C ALA A 63 -6.07 -11.00 -7.58
N ALA A 64 -6.96 -11.19 -6.60
CA ALA A 64 -8.40 -11.14 -6.84
C ALA A 64 -8.86 -9.81 -7.42
N LEU A 65 -8.32 -8.68 -6.94
CA LEU A 65 -8.63 -7.34 -7.46
C LEU A 65 -8.08 -7.11 -8.87
N ALA A 66 -6.90 -7.63 -9.18
CA ALA A 66 -6.30 -7.49 -10.51
C ALA A 66 -7.11 -8.19 -11.60
N TYR A 67 -7.77 -9.31 -11.26
CA TYR A 67 -8.57 -10.09 -12.22
C TYR A 67 -10.05 -9.72 -12.25
N LYS A 68 -10.56 -8.89 -11.33
CA LYS A 68 -11.93 -8.37 -11.43
C LYS A 68 -12.01 -7.34 -12.55
N SER A 69 -13.16 -7.30 -13.25
CA SER A 69 -13.44 -6.31 -14.29
C SER A 69 -13.48 -4.87 -13.75
N ASP A 70 -13.53 -4.71 -12.45
CA ASP A 70 -13.66 -3.43 -11.76
C ASP A 70 -12.27 -2.89 -11.38
N ALA A 71 -11.63 -2.26 -12.37
CA ALA A 71 -10.25 -1.74 -12.25
C ALA A 71 -10.08 -0.70 -11.13
N TYR A 72 -11.18 -0.08 -10.69
CA TYR A 72 -11.19 0.98 -9.68
C TYR A 72 -11.73 0.55 -8.32
N SER A 73 -11.98 -0.75 -8.11
CA SER A 73 -12.43 -1.20 -6.79
C SER A 73 -11.34 -0.95 -5.75
N THR A 74 -11.61 0.01 -4.89
CA THR A 74 -10.78 0.38 -3.74
C THR A 74 -11.55 0.23 -2.43
N TYR A 75 -12.70 -0.44 -2.47
CA TYR A 75 -13.50 -0.66 -1.27
C TYR A 75 -12.82 -1.65 -0.33
N PRO A 76 -12.76 -1.33 0.97
CA PRO A 76 -12.18 -2.22 1.95
C PRO A 76 -12.82 -3.60 1.93
N SER A 77 -11.98 -4.63 1.96
CA SER A 77 -12.42 -6.03 1.93
C SER A 77 -13.16 -6.46 3.19
N GLY A 78 -12.97 -5.75 4.30
CA GLY A 78 -13.41 -6.17 5.63
C GLY A 78 -12.65 -7.41 6.14
N THR A 79 -11.50 -7.69 5.55
CA THR A 79 -10.67 -8.86 5.88
C THR A 79 -10.29 -8.89 7.36
N LYS A 80 -10.29 -10.09 7.91
CA LYS A 80 -9.89 -10.39 9.28
C LYS A 80 -8.72 -11.37 9.28
N ASN A 81 -7.89 -11.30 10.32
CA ASN A 81 -6.85 -12.30 10.53
C ASN A 81 -7.46 -13.65 11.02
N LYS A 82 -6.62 -14.65 11.22
CA LYS A 82 -7.03 -15.98 11.71
C LYS A 82 -7.74 -15.94 13.07
N ASN A 83 -7.50 -14.93 13.88
CA ASN A 83 -8.16 -14.72 15.17
C ASN A 83 -9.49 -13.95 15.04
N ARG A 84 -9.98 -13.70 13.83
CA ARG A 84 -11.17 -12.91 13.50
C ARG A 84 -11.09 -11.43 13.90
N GLU A 85 -9.88 -10.91 14.12
CA GLU A 85 -9.66 -9.50 14.39
C GLU A 85 -9.66 -8.70 13.09
N ARG A 86 -10.27 -7.52 13.13
CA ARG A 86 -10.29 -6.60 11.97
C ARG A 86 -8.88 -6.14 11.63
N LEU A 87 -8.57 -6.12 10.35
CA LEU A 87 -7.34 -5.56 9.81
C LEU A 87 -7.59 -4.15 9.26
N GLY A 88 -6.58 -3.30 9.33
CA GLY A 88 -6.51 -2.09 8.52
C GLY A 88 -6.12 -2.46 7.09
N GLU A 89 -6.48 -1.62 6.12
CA GLU A 89 -6.25 -1.90 4.70
C GLU A 89 -5.97 -0.60 3.94
N ASN A 90 -4.93 -0.63 3.11
CA ASN A 90 -4.70 0.37 2.07
C ASN A 90 -4.62 -0.33 0.72
N ILE A 91 -5.27 0.26 -0.31
CA ILE A 91 -5.27 -0.27 -1.67
C ILE A 91 -4.73 0.81 -2.62
N PHE A 92 -3.76 0.42 -3.45
CA PHE A 92 -3.27 1.22 -4.57
C PHE A 92 -3.64 0.55 -5.89
N SER A 93 -4.10 1.36 -6.83
CA SER A 93 -4.44 0.91 -8.17
C SER A 93 -3.84 1.84 -9.20
N CYS A 94 -3.25 1.29 -10.23
CA CYS A 94 -2.97 2.06 -11.43
C CYS A 94 -3.13 1.22 -12.70
N ILE A 95 -3.47 1.88 -13.79
CA ILE A 95 -3.63 1.29 -15.10
C ILE A 95 -2.61 1.92 -16.04
N SER A 96 -1.86 1.09 -16.75
CA SER A 96 -0.97 1.57 -17.79
C SER A 96 -1.71 1.63 -19.13
N VAL A 97 -1.95 2.85 -19.60
CA VAL A 97 -2.53 3.10 -20.92
C VAL A 97 -1.51 2.98 -22.07
N LEU A 98 -0.22 2.89 -21.74
CA LEU A 98 0.86 2.77 -22.71
C LEU A 98 1.44 1.36 -22.64
N LYS A 99 1.35 0.58 -23.74
CA LYS A 99 1.82 -0.82 -23.81
C LYS A 99 3.24 -1.05 -23.29
N ASN A 100 4.13 -0.07 -23.41
CA ASN A 100 5.56 -0.21 -23.09
C ASN A 100 6.01 0.60 -21.86
N LYS A 101 5.10 1.25 -21.13
CA LYS A 101 5.44 2.05 -19.95
C LYS A 101 4.55 1.65 -18.80
N PRO A 102 5.03 0.83 -17.86
CA PRO A 102 4.24 0.48 -16.67
C PRO A 102 3.94 1.72 -15.83
N CYS A 103 2.72 1.81 -15.30
CA CYS A 103 2.32 2.89 -14.39
C CYS A 103 2.95 2.72 -12.99
N TYR A 104 3.48 1.55 -12.69
CA TYR A 104 4.07 1.18 -11.42
C TYR A 104 5.29 0.27 -11.62
N ASP A 105 6.38 0.61 -10.98
CA ASP A 105 7.51 -0.29 -10.76
C ASP A 105 7.31 -0.99 -9.42
N ILE A 106 7.28 -2.30 -9.43
CA ILE A 106 7.01 -3.12 -8.26
C ILE A 106 8.04 -2.96 -7.14
N THR A 107 9.22 -2.47 -7.48
CA THR A 107 10.28 -2.15 -6.53
C THR A 107 10.23 -0.71 -6.04
N SER A 108 9.20 0.06 -6.45
CA SER A 108 9.07 1.46 -6.09
C SER A 108 8.25 1.67 -4.81
N THR A 109 8.51 2.77 -4.15
CA THR A 109 7.78 3.23 -2.96
C THR A 109 6.45 3.90 -3.28
N LYS A 110 6.13 4.04 -4.59
CA LYS A 110 5.00 4.85 -5.09
C LYS A 110 3.67 4.62 -4.36
N PRO A 111 3.21 3.38 -4.07
CA PRO A 111 1.95 3.19 -3.35
C PRO A 111 1.94 3.91 -2.00
N VAL A 112 3.00 3.74 -1.21
CA VAL A 112 3.10 4.34 0.12
C VAL A 112 3.24 5.85 0.03
N ASP A 113 3.94 6.36 -0.99
CA ASP A 113 4.09 7.79 -1.23
C ASP A 113 2.76 8.45 -1.61
N GLU A 114 1.96 7.81 -2.47
CA GLU A 114 0.64 8.33 -2.84
C GLU A 114 -0.31 8.34 -1.63
N TRP A 115 -0.34 7.28 -0.83
CA TRP A 115 -1.12 7.25 0.41
C TRP A 115 -0.65 8.31 1.42
N TYR A 116 0.66 8.54 1.51
CA TYR A 116 1.19 9.54 2.44
C TYR A 116 0.88 10.98 2.02
N LYS A 117 0.75 11.27 0.73
CA LYS A 117 0.34 12.61 0.21
C LYS A 117 -1.01 13.07 0.75
N GLU A 118 -1.87 12.14 1.18
CA GLU A 118 -3.15 12.46 1.81
C GLU A 118 -3.01 13.25 3.12
N ILE A 119 -1.80 13.37 3.69
CA ILE A 119 -1.49 14.27 4.81
C ILE A 119 -1.95 15.70 4.53
N ASN A 120 -1.94 16.13 3.27
CA ASN A 120 -2.39 17.47 2.87
C ASN A 120 -3.89 17.68 3.09
N ASN A 121 -4.67 16.61 3.23
CA ASN A 121 -6.11 16.62 3.46
C ASN A 121 -6.46 16.37 4.94
N TYR A 122 -5.47 16.13 5.80
CA TYR A 122 -5.71 15.82 7.21
C TYR A 122 -5.62 17.06 8.08
N ASN A 123 -6.66 17.30 8.89
CA ASN A 123 -6.68 18.41 9.85
C ASN A 123 -6.23 17.92 11.25
N PHE A 124 -5.02 18.27 11.66
CA PHE A 124 -4.47 17.91 12.97
C PHE A 124 -5.13 18.65 14.15
N GLU A 125 -5.79 19.79 13.91
CA GLU A 125 -6.52 20.53 14.94
C GLU A 125 -7.90 19.93 15.21
N GLN A 126 -8.46 19.23 14.22
CA GLN A 126 -9.73 18.54 14.33
C GLN A 126 -9.55 17.07 13.91
N PRO A 127 -8.85 16.27 14.74
CA PRO A 127 -8.49 14.91 14.38
C PRO A 127 -9.72 14.01 14.25
N GLY A 128 -9.78 13.25 13.16
CA GLY A 128 -10.91 12.37 12.89
C GLY A 128 -10.74 11.59 11.58
N PHE A 129 -11.72 10.76 11.28
CA PHE A 129 -11.74 10.00 10.03
C PHE A 129 -12.27 10.85 8.88
N THR A 130 -11.50 10.90 7.81
CA THR A 130 -11.99 11.32 6.49
C THR A 130 -11.53 10.34 5.45
N ILE A 131 -12.33 10.14 4.40
CA ILE A 131 -11.97 9.21 3.33
C ILE A 131 -10.70 9.66 2.61
N ASP A 132 -10.54 10.97 2.42
CA ASP A 132 -9.46 11.61 1.67
C ASP A 132 -8.12 11.64 2.42
N SER A 133 -8.09 11.16 3.66
CA SER A 133 -6.87 11.04 4.47
C SER A 133 -6.70 9.67 5.12
N SER A 134 -7.57 8.73 4.78
CA SER A 134 -7.67 7.44 5.48
C SER A 134 -6.45 6.55 5.28
N HIS A 135 -5.81 6.61 4.11
CA HIS A 135 -4.59 5.85 3.87
C HIS A 135 -3.39 6.43 4.64
N PHE A 136 -3.26 7.76 4.65
CA PHE A 136 -2.24 8.46 5.44
C PHE A 136 -2.36 8.11 6.92
N THR A 137 -3.57 8.27 7.51
CA THR A 137 -3.79 8.03 8.93
C THR A 137 -3.50 6.58 9.33
N GLN A 138 -3.80 5.62 8.45
CA GLN A 138 -3.43 4.22 8.66
C GLN A 138 -1.91 4.00 8.66
N ILE A 139 -1.16 4.62 7.73
CA ILE A 139 0.31 4.50 7.68
C ILE A 139 0.93 4.92 9.02
N VAL A 140 0.52 6.07 9.54
CA VAL A 140 1.13 6.67 10.74
C VAL A 140 0.44 6.26 12.04
N TRP A 141 -0.57 5.40 12.00
CA TRP A 141 -1.32 4.95 13.18
C TRP A 141 -0.41 4.30 14.20
N LYS A 142 -0.24 4.94 15.36
CA LYS A 142 0.78 4.62 16.34
C LYS A 142 0.61 3.22 16.95
N GLU A 143 -0.64 2.81 17.22
CA GLU A 143 -0.96 1.48 17.78
C GLU A 143 -0.81 0.34 16.78
N THR A 144 -0.68 0.61 15.47
CA THR A 144 -0.41 -0.41 14.47
C THR A 144 1.04 -0.89 14.61
N THR A 145 1.24 -2.21 14.63
CA THR A 145 2.55 -2.83 14.90
C THR A 145 3.07 -3.69 13.75
N LYS A 146 2.18 -4.16 12.87
CA LYS A 146 2.53 -5.09 11.81
C LYS A 146 1.92 -4.67 10.48
N VAL A 147 2.63 -5.01 9.39
CA VAL A 147 2.16 -4.83 8.02
C VAL A 147 2.54 -6.03 7.17
N GLY A 148 1.73 -6.30 6.16
CA GLY A 148 2.05 -7.23 5.08
C GLY A 148 1.43 -6.73 3.80
N CYS A 149 2.20 -6.66 2.73
CA CYS A 149 1.76 -6.15 1.45
C CYS A 149 1.82 -7.24 0.37
N GLY A 150 0.87 -7.15 -0.56
CA GLY A 150 0.81 -7.98 -1.76
C GLY A 150 0.63 -7.12 -2.99
N ALA A 151 1.29 -7.49 -4.07
CA ALA A 151 1.15 -6.82 -5.34
C ALA A 151 0.79 -7.82 -6.44
N ALA A 152 -0.10 -7.42 -7.34
CA ALA A 152 -0.50 -8.21 -8.49
C ALA A 152 -0.57 -7.36 -9.74
N LEU A 153 -0.26 -7.99 -10.87
CA LEU A 153 -0.37 -7.43 -12.20
C LEU A 153 -1.33 -8.30 -13.01
N LYS A 154 -2.34 -7.70 -13.60
CA LYS A 154 -3.07 -8.28 -14.72
C LYS A 154 -2.36 -7.88 -16.01
N ASP A 155 -1.79 -8.87 -16.69
CA ASP A 155 -1.05 -8.68 -17.93
C ASP A 155 -1.95 -8.96 -19.12
N ASP A 156 -2.89 -8.06 -19.37
CA ASP A 156 -3.70 -7.99 -20.57
C ASP A 156 -3.42 -6.68 -21.33
N ASP A 157 -4.29 -6.32 -22.28
CA ASP A 157 -4.11 -5.10 -23.08
C ASP A 157 -4.06 -3.81 -22.24
N GLU A 158 -4.70 -3.81 -21.06
CA GLU A 158 -4.66 -2.76 -20.06
C GLU A 158 -3.96 -3.28 -18.80
N LYS A 159 -2.63 -3.09 -18.70
CA LYS A 159 -1.86 -3.56 -17.55
C LYS A 159 -2.35 -2.90 -16.25
N THR A 160 -3.14 -3.65 -15.50
CA THR A 160 -3.68 -3.19 -14.21
C THR A 160 -2.80 -3.69 -13.08
N TYR A 161 -2.27 -2.74 -12.29
CA TYR A 161 -1.48 -3.01 -11.10
C TYR A 161 -2.33 -2.78 -9.86
N LYS A 162 -2.31 -3.73 -8.95
CA LYS A 162 -2.94 -3.64 -7.62
C LYS A 162 -1.89 -3.91 -6.56
N VAL A 163 -1.84 -3.02 -5.57
CA VAL A 163 -1.07 -3.24 -4.34
C VAL A 163 -2.03 -3.11 -3.17
N VAL A 164 -2.01 -4.10 -2.29
CA VAL A 164 -2.79 -4.14 -1.05
C VAL A 164 -1.83 -4.24 0.11
N CYS A 165 -2.02 -3.45 1.15
CA CYS A 165 -1.34 -3.63 2.42
C CYS A 165 -2.38 -3.83 3.53
N TYR A 166 -2.20 -4.89 4.32
CA TYR A 166 -2.96 -5.13 5.55
C TYR A 166 -2.13 -4.75 6.78
N TYR A 167 -2.83 -4.23 7.79
CA TYR A 167 -2.22 -3.69 9.00
C TYR A 167 -2.84 -4.32 10.25
N TYR A 168 -1.99 -4.67 11.21
CA TYR A 168 -2.39 -5.13 12.54
C TYR A 168 -1.64 -4.31 13.63
N LYS A 169 -2.31 -3.74 14.63
CA LYS A 169 -3.76 -3.60 14.78
C LYS A 169 -4.30 -2.62 13.73
N ALA A 170 -5.58 -2.76 13.41
CA ALA A 170 -6.24 -1.82 12.51
C ALA A 170 -6.17 -0.39 13.05
N GLY A 171 -5.85 0.55 12.18
CA GLY A 171 -6.02 1.97 12.45
C GLY A 171 -7.45 2.46 12.15
N ASN A 172 -7.59 3.76 12.07
CA ASN A 172 -8.84 4.42 11.67
C ASN A 172 -10.06 4.01 12.50
N ILE A 173 -9.86 3.86 13.82
CA ILE A 173 -10.93 3.61 14.77
C ILE A 173 -11.75 4.90 14.89
N LEU A 174 -13.06 4.83 14.59
CA LEU A 174 -13.97 5.99 14.53
C LEU A 174 -14.21 6.63 15.90
N ASN A 175 -13.17 7.20 16.45
CA ASN A 175 -13.16 7.93 17.73
C ASN A 175 -12.11 9.05 17.66
N PRO A 176 -12.48 10.35 17.80
CA PRO A 176 -11.56 11.48 17.71
C PRO A 176 -10.37 11.38 18.68
N GLU A 177 -10.57 10.91 19.90
CA GLU A 177 -9.47 10.73 20.87
C GLU A 177 -8.47 9.66 20.41
N LYS A 178 -8.94 8.62 19.71
CA LYS A 178 -8.06 7.64 19.09
C LYS A 178 -7.23 8.25 17.95
N PHE A 179 -7.83 9.09 17.12
CA PHE A 179 -7.08 9.83 16.10
C PHE A 179 -6.03 10.73 16.71
N LYS A 180 -6.42 11.52 17.72
CA LYS A 180 -5.50 12.42 18.44
C LYS A 180 -4.33 11.68 19.08
N ALA A 181 -4.55 10.49 19.62
CA ALA A 181 -3.50 9.68 20.24
C ALA A 181 -2.59 8.96 19.23
N ASN A 182 -3.11 8.65 18.05
CA ASN A 182 -2.43 7.80 17.07
C ASN A 182 -1.87 8.53 15.86
N VAL A 183 -2.42 9.67 15.47
CA VAL A 183 -2.01 10.45 14.29
C VAL A 183 -1.37 11.75 14.78
N ILE A 184 -0.07 11.68 15.04
CA ILE A 184 0.69 12.81 15.59
C ILE A 184 1.19 13.69 14.44
N GLU A 185 1.10 14.99 14.59
CA GLU A 185 1.67 15.94 13.64
C GLU A 185 3.19 15.76 13.53
N HIS A 186 3.73 15.99 12.35
CA HIS A 186 5.16 15.93 12.09
C HIS A 186 5.95 16.79 13.10
N SER A 187 6.95 16.21 13.76
CA SER A 187 7.68 16.91 14.83
C SER A 187 8.34 18.20 14.33
N TYR A 188 8.22 19.26 15.11
CA TYR A 188 8.75 20.59 14.82
C TYR A 188 10.25 20.58 14.50
N LYS A 189 11.05 19.75 15.18
CA LYS A 189 12.49 19.58 14.91
C LYS A 189 12.79 19.13 13.48
N GLN A 190 11.99 18.21 12.93
CA GLN A 190 12.19 17.73 11.57
C GLN A 190 11.71 18.77 10.54
N ARG A 191 10.68 19.56 10.83
CA ARG A 191 10.25 20.69 9.99
C ARG A 191 11.35 21.74 9.85
N ILE A 192 12.04 22.09 10.95
CA ILE A 192 13.15 23.06 10.91
C ILE A 192 14.32 22.51 10.10
N ILE A 193 14.69 21.25 10.29
CA ILE A 193 15.80 20.63 9.55
C ILE A 193 15.47 20.57 8.06
N MET A 194 14.26 20.17 7.68
CA MET A 194 13.83 20.13 6.27
C MET A 194 13.83 21.53 5.65
N ASN A 195 13.33 22.54 6.36
CA ASN A 195 13.37 23.93 5.89
C ASN A 195 14.81 24.47 5.76
N TYR A 196 15.69 24.11 6.68
CA TYR A 196 17.10 24.49 6.60
C TYR A 196 17.83 23.85 5.42
N PHE A 197 17.60 22.55 5.18
CA PHE A 197 18.15 21.85 4.02
C PHE A 197 17.60 22.40 2.70
N SER A 198 16.32 22.75 2.64
CA SER A 198 15.72 23.38 1.45
C SER A 198 16.33 24.77 1.18
N LEU A 199 16.55 25.57 2.22
CA LEU A 199 17.17 26.88 2.10
C LEU A 199 18.65 26.78 1.66
N VAL A 200 19.39 25.83 2.23
CA VAL A 200 20.81 25.58 1.85
C VAL A 200 20.90 25.10 0.40
N LEU A 201 20.03 24.21 -0.05
CA LEU A 201 19.99 23.77 -1.45
C LEU A 201 19.68 24.93 -2.40
N ILE A 202 18.73 25.79 -2.05
CA ILE A 202 18.40 26.98 -2.89
C ILE A 202 19.61 27.93 -2.97
N LEU A 203 20.33 28.13 -1.88
CA LEU A 203 21.55 28.96 -1.87
C LEU A 203 22.69 28.35 -2.70
N PHE A 204 22.82 27.01 -2.72
CA PHE A 204 23.80 26.31 -3.57
C PHE A 204 23.49 26.37 -5.08
N TYR A 205 22.23 26.57 -5.46
CA TYR A 205 21.82 26.71 -6.87
C TYR A 205 21.82 28.16 -7.35
N LEU A 206 21.99 29.15 -6.46
CA LEU A 206 22.02 30.58 -6.80
C LEU A 206 23.43 31.17 -6.86
N PHE A 207 24.44 30.37 -6.55
CA PHE A 207 25.88 30.69 -6.66
C PHE A 207 26.60 29.55 -7.41
#